data_a8075e4ef04cc787089ac5135791d7e3
#
_entry.id   a8075e4ef04cc787089ac5135791d7e3
#
_cell.length_a   1.000
_cell.length_b   1.000
_cell.length_c   1.000
_cell.angle_alpha   90.00
_cell.angle_beta   90.00
_cell.angle_gamma   90.00
#
_symmetry.space_group_name_H-M   'P 1'
#
loop_
_entity.id
_entity.type
_entity.pdbx_description
1 polymer ?
#
loop_
_entity_poly.entity_id
_entity_poly.type
_entity_poly.pdbx_seq_one_letter_code
_entity_poly.pdbx_strand_id
1 'polypeptide(L)'
;MATVILIDDHHIVRQGLEFLLSTVNDLEVLASLADGQSLINYLNEHDIPDIILLDLVMPEMNGIEVTEYVKQHYPDIKVLVLTSYVDDEHVISAINKGADGYEMKDVEPQKLIETIHDVLNDKRIIHPDAQSVLDTVSSKPHNTNKLSKREIEVLAEMVKGKTNKEIANTLFVSEKTIKTHVSHIFNKLNVTDRTQAAIYAIENRLV
;
A
#
# COMPACT_ATOMS: atom_id res chain seq x y z
N MET A 1 3.44 -26.46 -10.13
CA MET A 1 4.21 -25.71 -9.11
C MET A 1 4.00 -24.26 -9.44
N ALA A 2 3.42 -23.50 -8.53
CA ALA A 2 3.15 -22.10 -8.80
C ALA A 2 4.41 -21.26 -8.51
N THR A 3 4.63 -20.23 -9.30
CA THR A 3 5.83 -19.39 -9.25
C THR A 3 5.55 -18.08 -8.53
N VAL A 4 6.47 -17.68 -7.65
CA VAL A 4 6.30 -16.56 -6.74
C VAL A 4 7.45 -15.57 -6.89
N ILE A 5 7.17 -14.27 -6.91
CA ILE A 5 8.16 -13.21 -6.69
C ILE A 5 7.86 -12.52 -5.36
N LEU A 6 8.91 -12.27 -4.58
CA LEU A 6 8.85 -11.51 -3.33
C LEU A 6 9.38 -10.10 -3.55
N ILE A 7 8.64 -9.10 -3.05
CA ILE A 7 9.05 -7.69 -3.12
C ILE A 7 8.83 -7.02 -1.78
N ASP A 8 9.91 -6.64 -1.12
CA ASP A 8 9.90 -5.99 0.19
C ASP A 8 11.25 -5.28 0.38
N ASP A 9 11.32 -4.08 0.89
CA ASP A 9 12.58 -3.39 1.12
C ASP A 9 13.34 -3.91 2.37
N HIS A 10 12.64 -4.66 3.24
CA HIS A 10 13.22 -5.25 4.44
C HIS A 10 13.85 -6.62 4.16
N HIS A 11 15.19 -6.67 4.10
CA HIS A 11 15.94 -7.90 3.80
C HIS A 11 15.59 -9.10 4.70
N ILE A 12 15.39 -8.86 6.02
CA ILE A 12 15.07 -9.94 6.98
C ILE A 12 13.67 -10.52 6.69
N VAL A 13 12.71 -9.70 6.31
CA VAL A 13 11.36 -10.15 5.94
C VAL A 13 11.43 -11.03 4.69
N ARG A 14 12.13 -10.57 3.64
CA ARG A 14 12.33 -11.36 2.42
C ARG A 14 12.95 -12.72 2.70
N GLN A 15 14.05 -12.78 3.49
CA GLN A 15 14.68 -14.05 3.85
C GLN A 15 13.74 -14.99 4.62
N GLY A 16 12.93 -14.45 5.53
CA GLY A 16 11.93 -15.22 6.26
C GLY A 16 10.87 -15.81 5.34
N LEU A 17 10.35 -15.02 4.39
CA LEU A 17 9.38 -15.47 3.40
C LEU A 17 9.98 -16.49 2.44
N GLU A 18 11.20 -16.28 1.94
CA GLU A 18 11.91 -17.27 1.10
C GLU A 18 12.05 -18.61 1.82
N PHE A 19 12.51 -18.58 3.08
CA PHE A 19 12.63 -19.78 3.89
C PHE A 19 11.27 -20.48 4.07
N LEU A 20 10.23 -19.72 4.43
CA LEU A 20 8.87 -20.27 4.58
C LEU A 20 8.39 -20.94 3.29
N LEU A 21 8.48 -20.24 2.16
CA LEU A 21 8.00 -20.79 0.88
C LEU A 21 8.83 -21.96 0.40
N SER A 22 10.13 -22.03 0.71
CA SER A 22 10.97 -23.18 0.39
C SER A 22 10.54 -24.48 1.09
N THR A 23 9.75 -24.40 2.16
CA THR A 23 9.19 -25.58 2.85
C THR A 23 7.93 -26.13 2.17
N VAL A 24 7.40 -25.43 1.15
CA VAL A 24 6.16 -25.77 0.46
C VAL A 24 6.48 -26.36 -0.93
N ASN A 25 6.11 -27.62 -1.17
CA ASN A 25 6.56 -28.35 -2.36
C ASN A 25 5.97 -27.86 -3.70
N ASP A 26 4.87 -27.13 -3.67
CA ASP A 26 4.12 -26.69 -4.85
C ASP A 26 4.27 -25.19 -5.14
N LEU A 27 5.14 -24.50 -4.40
CA LEU A 27 5.53 -23.09 -4.62
C LEU A 27 7.03 -23.01 -4.97
N GLU A 28 7.38 -22.13 -5.90
CA GLU A 28 8.76 -21.82 -6.29
C GLU A 28 9.01 -20.33 -6.29
N VAL A 29 9.99 -19.87 -5.53
CA VAL A 29 10.40 -18.46 -5.52
C VAL A 29 11.36 -18.21 -6.69
N LEU A 30 10.89 -17.48 -7.70
CA LEU A 30 11.71 -17.12 -8.87
C LEU A 30 12.69 -15.98 -8.55
N ALA A 31 12.28 -15.01 -7.75
CA ALA A 31 13.09 -13.86 -7.38
C ALA A 31 12.64 -13.25 -6.06
N SER A 32 13.59 -12.57 -5.40
CA SER A 32 13.39 -11.82 -4.17
C SER A 32 14.00 -10.43 -4.35
N LEU A 33 13.16 -9.42 -4.50
CA LEU A 33 13.51 -8.10 -4.98
C LEU A 33 13.28 -7.06 -3.87
N ALA A 34 14.11 -6.01 -3.85
CA ALA A 34 14.05 -4.99 -2.80
C ALA A 34 13.17 -3.78 -3.14
N ASP A 35 12.74 -3.65 -4.40
CA ASP A 35 12.04 -2.47 -4.88
C ASP A 35 11.24 -2.75 -6.16
N GLY A 36 10.31 -1.84 -6.48
CA GLY A 36 9.44 -1.97 -7.64
C GLY A 36 10.17 -1.85 -8.99
N GLN A 37 11.25 -1.07 -9.09
CA GLN A 37 12.00 -0.93 -10.33
C GLN A 37 12.71 -2.25 -10.70
N SER A 38 13.23 -2.95 -9.70
CA SER A 38 13.84 -4.28 -9.87
C SER A 38 12.82 -5.30 -10.39
N LEU A 39 11.53 -5.21 -9.97
CA LEU A 39 10.48 -6.05 -10.54
C LEU A 39 10.25 -5.75 -12.02
N ILE A 40 10.12 -4.47 -12.38
CA ILE A 40 9.91 -4.06 -13.77
C ILE A 40 11.02 -4.60 -14.67
N ASN A 41 12.26 -4.47 -14.24
CA ASN A 41 13.42 -5.00 -14.96
C ASN A 41 13.35 -6.54 -15.08
N TYR A 42 12.99 -7.21 -13.99
CA TYR A 42 12.84 -8.67 -13.98
C TYR A 42 11.77 -9.14 -14.99
N LEU A 43 10.57 -8.54 -14.95
CA LEU A 43 9.45 -8.92 -15.82
C LEU A 43 9.72 -8.69 -17.33
N ASN A 44 10.66 -7.77 -17.65
CA ASN A 44 11.07 -7.53 -19.04
C ASN A 44 12.05 -8.58 -19.58
N GLU A 45 12.76 -9.30 -18.72
CA GLU A 45 13.90 -10.14 -19.09
C GLU A 45 13.71 -11.64 -18.73
N HIS A 46 12.72 -11.96 -17.88
CA HIS A 46 12.55 -13.29 -17.31
C HIS A 46 11.11 -13.79 -17.42
N ASP A 47 10.88 -15.02 -16.95
CA ASP A 47 9.57 -15.66 -16.92
C ASP A 47 8.60 -14.90 -15.99
N ILE A 48 7.34 -14.86 -16.40
CA ILE A 48 6.24 -14.20 -15.69
C ILE A 48 5.81 -15.09 -14.50
N PRO A 49 5.75 -14.56 -13.26
CA PRO A 49 5.29 -15.32 -12.11
C PRO A 49 3.77 -15.50 -12.09
N ASP A 50 3.30 -16.52 -11.39
CA ASP A 50 1.88 -16.71 -11.12
C ASP A 50 1.36 -15.72 -10.07
N ILE A 51 2.19 -15.40 -9.06
CA ILE A 51 1.84 -14.49 -7.97
C ILE A 51 3.03 -13.64 -7.52
N ILE A 52 2.74 -12.41 -7.12
CA ILE A 52 3.68 -11.49 -6.47
C ILE A 52 3.22 -11.25 -5.03
N LEU A 53 4.11 -11.49 -4.05
CA LEU A 53 3.95 -11.04 -2.67
C LEU A 53 4.62 -9.67 -2.54
N LEU A 54 3.85 -8.64 -2.23
CA LEU A 54 4.24 -7.25 -2.39
C LEU A 54 4.06 -6.45 -1.11
N ASP A 55 5.14 -5.84 -0.60
CA ASP A 55 5.01 -4.82 0.43
C ASP A 55 4.45 -3.50 -0.17
N LEU A 56 3.62 -2.81 0.60
CA LEU A 56 3.10 -1.50 0.20
C LEU A 56 4.08 -0.36 0.45
N VAL A 57 4.84 -0.44 1.54
CA VAL A 57 5.65 0.69 2.00
C VAL A 57 7.10 0.49 1.59
N MET A 58 7.42 0.88 0.38
CA MET A 58 8.78 0.82 -0.17
C MET A 58 9.24 2.21 -0.63
N PRO A 59 10.57 2.48 -0.61
CA PRO A 59 11.12 3.71 -1.16
C PRO A 59 10.95 3.79 -2.68
N GLU A 60 10.97 5.00 -3.22
CA GLU A 60 10.88 5.33 -4.65
C GLU A 60 9.53 4.94 -5.27
N MET A 61 9.32 3.69 -5.62
CA MET A 61 8.08 3.15 -6.18
C MET A 61 7.36 2.32 -5.11
N ASN A 62 6.23 2.81 -4.61
CA ASN A 62 5.46 2.12 -3.58
C ASN A 62 4.66 0.94 -4.15
N GLY A 63 4.19 0.04 -3.26
CA GLY A 63 3.49 -1.17 -3.69
C GLY A 63 2.15 -0.91 -4.41
N ILE A 64 1.52 0.23 -4.21
CA ILE A 64 0.29 0.61 -4.95
C ILE A 64 0.62 0.91 -6.41
N GLU A 65 1.71 1.65 -6.66
CA GLU A 65 2.21 1.94 -8.01
C GLU A 65 2.66 0.67 -8.72
N VAL A 66 3.33 -0.24 -7.99
CA VAL A 66 3.71 -1.57 -8.50
C VAL A 66 2.48 -2.39 -8.87
N THR A 67 1.44 -2.41 -8.00
CA THR A 67 0.18 -3.12 -8.27
C THR A 67 -0.47 -2.58 -9.54
N GLU A 68 -0.57 -1.26 -9.68
CA GLU A 68 -1.14 -0.63 -10.87
C GLU A 68 -0.37 -1.00 -12.14
N TYR A 69 0.96 -0.91 -12.10
CA TYR A 69 1.82 -1.29 -13.23
C TYR A 69 1.61 -2.75 -13.64
N VAL A 70 1.67 -3.68 -12.67
CA VAL A 70 1.50 -5.12 -12.91
C VAL A 70 0.14 -5.40 -13.52
N LYS A 71 -0.94 -4.85 -12.95
CA LYS A 71 -2.29 -5.09 -13.45
C LYS A 71 -2.58 -4.46 -14.81
N GLN A 72 -1.89 -3.40 -15.18
CA GLN A 72 -2.01 -2.80 -16.51
C GLN A 72 -1.24 -3.57 -17.58
N HIS A 73 -0.07 -4.12 -17.27
CA HIS A 73 0.80 -4.75 -18.27
C HIS A 73 0.76 -6.29 -18.23
N TYR A 74 0.46 -6.87 -17.08
CA TYR A 74 0.45 -8.31 -16.80
C TYR A 74 -0.80 -8.69 -15.98
N PRO A 75 -2.01 -8.57 -16.53
CA PRO A 75 -3.27 -8.71 -15.76
C PRO A 75 -3.47 -10.10 -15.14
N ASP A 76 -2.83 -11.11 -15.69
CA ASP A 76 -2.93 -12.50 -15.20
C ASP A 76 -2.09 -12.76 -13.94
N ILE A 77 -1.07 -11.96 -13.68
CA ILE A 77 -0.27 -12.07 -12.46
C ILE A 77 -1.16 -11.73 -11.25
N LYS A 78 -1.20 -12.63 -10.26
CA LYS A 78 -1.86 -12.36 -8.98
C LYS A 78 -0.99 -11.44 -8.12
N VAL A 79 -1.61 -10.49 -7.44
CA VAL A 79 -0.92 -9.58 -6.51
C VAL A 79 -1.52 -9.75 -5.13
N LEU A 80 -0.74 -10.35 -4.22
CA LEU A 80 -1.05 -10.42 -2.79
C LEU A 80 -0.21 -9.37 -2.05
N VAL A 81 -0.89 -8.38 -1.53
CA VAL A 81 -0.26 -7.34 -0.71
C VAL A 81 0.01 -7.89 0.68
N LEU A 82 1.24 -7.68 1.18
CA LEU A 82 1.66 -7.95 2.56
C LEU A 82 2.10 -6.64 3.20
N THR A 83 1.51 -6.25 4.33
CA THR A 83 1.85 -4.99 4.99
C THR A 83 1.90 -5.12 6.51
N SER A 84 2.68 -4.26 7.16
CA SER A 84 2.73 -4.19 8.63
C SER A 84 1.67 -3.25 9.22
N TYR A 85 0.94 -2.50 8.39
CA TYR A 85 -0.03 -1.50 8.84
C TYR A 85 -1.31 -1.54 8.01
N VAL A 86 -2.45 -1.46 8.69
CA VAL A 86 -3.74 -1.19 8.06
C VAL A 86 -3.98 0.32 8.11
N ASP A 87 -3.95 0.95 6.95
CA ASP A 87 -4.32 2.34 6.73
C ASP A 87 -5.42 2.37 5.67
N ASP A 88 -6.52 3.04 6.00
CA ASP A 88 -7.72 3.09 5.16
C ASP A 88 -7.40 3.46 3.70
N GLU A 89 -6.53 4.46 3.49
CA GLU A 89 -6.17 4.93 2.16
C GLU A 89 -5.35 3.91 1.37
N HIS A 90 -4.40 3.26 2.02
CA HIS A 90 -3.56 2.23 1.39
C HIS A 90 -4.38 0.99 1.03
N VAL A 91 -5.26 0.53 1.92
CA VAL A 91 -6.17 -0.60 1.66
C VAL A 91 -7.04 -0.31 0.44
N ILE A 92 -7.76 0.82 0.46
CA ILE A 92 -8.66 1.22 -0.62
C ILE A 92 -7.89 1.37 -1.94
N SER A 93 -6.72 2.01 -1.91
CA SER A 93 -5.92 2.24 -3.11
C SER A 93 -5.40 0.94 -3.69
N ALA A 94 -4.82 0.03 -2.89
CA ALA A 94 -4.31 -1.24 -3.35
C ALA A 94 -5.42 -2.09 -4.01
N ILE A 95 -6.59 -2.16 -3.38
CA ILE A 95 -7.74 -2.91 -3.88
C ILE A 95 -8.30 -2.29 -5.17
N ASN A 96 -8.39 -0.96 -5.25
CA ASN A 96 -8.85 -0.26 -6.46
C ASN A 96 -7.87 -0.37 -7.63
N LYS A 97 -6.57 -0.53 -7.35
CA LYS A 97 -5.53 -0.78 -8.37
C LYS A 97 -5.47 -2.25 -8.79
N GLY A 98 -6.31 -3.12 -8.22
CA GLY A 98 -6.50 -4.48 -8.66
C GLY A 98 -5.74 -5.54 -7.86
N ALA A 99 -5.31 -5.28 -6.63
CA ALA A 99 -4.77 -6.30 -5.77
C ALA A 99 -5.78 -7.45 -5.58
N ASP A 100 -5.34 -8.69 -5.76
CA ASP A 100 -6.15 -9.91 -5.65
C ASP A 100 -6.29 -10.35 -4.19
N GLY A 101 -5.32 -9.97 -3.35
CA GLY A 101 -5.37 -10.23 -1.90
C GLY A 101 -4.67 -9.16 -1.09
N TYR A 102 -5.04 -9.10 0.18
CA TYR A 102 -4.47 -8.18 1.17
C TYR A 102 -4.34 -8.89 2.51
N GLU A 103 -3.11 -9.03 3.01
CA GLU A 103 -2.81 -9.73 4.25
C GLU A 103 -1.81 -8.95 5.11
N MET A 104 -1.76 -9.26 6.39
CA MET A 104 -0.83 -8.65 7.33
C MET A 104 0.48 -9.44 7.38
N LYS A 105 1.62 -8.74 7.57
CA LYS A 105 2.95 -9.39 7.69
C LYS A 105 3.12 -10.21 8.98
N ASP A 106 2.30 -9.98 10.00
CA ASP A 106 2.28 -10.72 11.26
C ASP A 106 1.34 -11.94 11.25
N VAL A 107 0.75 -12.26 10.10
CA VAL A 107 -0.07 -13.46 9.90
C VAL A 107 0.72 -14.74 10.20
N GLU A 108 0.05 -15.74 10.74
CA GLU A 108 0.68 -17.05 10.99
C GLU A 108 1.18 -17.66 9.66
N PRO A 109 2.40 -18.28 9.64
CA PRO A 109 3.01 -18.84 8.44
C PRO A 109 2.08 -19.79 7.66
N GLN A 110 1.37 -20.67 8.35
CA GLN A 110 0.43 -21.59 7.71
C GLN A 110 -0.72 -20.87 7.04
N LYS A 111 -1.23 -19.82 7.67
CA LYS A 111 -2.31 -19.01 7.13
C LYS A 111 -1.88 -18.22 5.89
N LEU A 112 -0.64 -17.72 5.86
CA LEU A 112 -0.09 -17.07 4.67
C LEU A 112 -0.04 -18.04 3.48
N ILE A 113 0.40 -19.28 3.68
CA ILE A 113 0.43 -20.31 2.63
C ILE A 113 -0.99 -20.58 2.12
N GLU A 114 -1.98 -20.73 3.00
CA GLU A 114 -3.38 -20.88 2.62
C GLU A 114 -3.88 -19.68 1.79
N THR A 115 -3.56 -18.47 2.23
CA THR A 115 -3.94 -17.23 1.52
C THR A 115 -3.32 -17.17 0.12
N ILE A 116 -2.05 -17.56 -0.03
CA ILE A 116 -1.38 -17.66 -1.35
C ILE A 116 -2.14 -18.64 -2.27
N HIS A 117 -2.45 -19.84 -1.78
CA HIS A 117 -3.19 -20.84 -2.57
C HIS A 117 -4.60 -20.36 -2.93
N ASP A 118 -5.29 -19.70 -2.00
CA ASP A 118 -6.62 -19.15 -2.24
C ASP A 118 -6.60 -18.06 -3.33
N VAL A 119 -5.62 -17.15 -3.29
CA VAL A 119 -5.43 -16.11 -4.30
C VAL A 119 -5.08 -16.73 -5.67
N LEU A 120 -4.22 -17.74 -5.73
CA LEU A 120 -3.89 -18.48 -6.94
C LEU A 120 -5.13 -19.18 -7.55
N ASN A 121 -6.10 -19.56 -6.71
CA ASN A 121 -7.38 -20.15 -7.13
C ASN A 121 -8.49 -19.10 -7.34
N ASP A 122 -8.13 -17.87 -7.69
CA ASP A 122 -9.06 -16.77 -8.00
C ASP A 122 -9.97 -16.33 -6.83
N LYS A 123 -9.65 -16.73 -5.60
CA LYS A 123 -10.36 -16.23 -4.43
C LYS A 123 -9.77 -14.89 -4.02
N ARG A 124 -10.61 -13.90 -3.85
CA ARG A 124 -10.22 -12.62 -3.30
C ARG A 124 -10.15 -12.72 -1.77
N ILE A 125 -8.96 -12.62 -1.23
CA ILE A 125 -8.72 -12.71 0.22
C ILE A 125 -8.33 -11.33 0.74
N ILE A 126 -9.09 -10.84 1.71
CA ILE A 126 -8.83 -9.54 2.35
C ILE A 126 -8.84 -9.77 3.87
N HIS A 127 -7.77 -9.36 4.53
CA HIS A 127 -7.68 -9.45 5.99
C HIS A 127 -8.88 -8.76 6.65
N PRO A 128 -9.47 -9.29 7.74
CA PRO A 128 -10.68 -8.73 8.37
C PRO A 128 -10.59 -7.23 8.69
N ASP A 129 -9.44 -6.76 9.16
CA ASP A 129 -9.24 -5.33 9.44
C ASP A 129 -9.29 -4.48 8.17
N ALA A 130 -8.69 -4.96 7.07
CA ALA A 130 -8.78 -4.30 5.77
C ALA A 130 -10.21 -4.40 5.20
N GLN A 131 -10.92 -5.50 5.40
CA GLN A 131 -12.31 -5.65 4.99
C GLN A 131 -13.22 -4.66 5.72
N SER A 132 -13.00 -4.41 7.01
CA SER A 132 -13.78 -3.42 7.77
C SER A 132 -13.63 -2.01 7.21
N VAL A 133 -12.45 -1.66 6.68
CA VAL A 133 -12.20 -0.39 5.98
C VAL A 133 -13.04 -0.31 4.70
N LEU A 134 -13.02 -1.36 3.88
CA LEU A 134 -13.80 -1.41 2.64
C LEU A 134 -15.32 -1.34 2.89
N ASP A 135 -15.81 -2.02 3.92
CA ASP A 135 -17.23 -2.00 4.30
C ASP A 135 -17.66 -0.61 4.77
N THR A 136 -16.80 0.09 5.50
CA THR A 136 -17.03 1.47 5.94
C THR A 136 -17.10 2.42 4.75
N VAL A 137 -16.29 2.21 3.73
CA VAL A 137 -16.29 3.03 2.50
C VAL A 137 -17.46 2.68 1.60
N SER A 138 -17.81 1.40 1.46
CA SER A 138 -18.95 0.94 0.64
C SER A 138 -20.30 1.41 1.18
N SER A 139 -20.40 1.65 2.48
CA SER A 139 -21.61 2.15 3.14
C SER A 139 -21.75 3.69 3.11
N LYS A 140 -20.72 4.41 2.65
CA LYS A 140 -20.76 5.88 2.46
C LYS A 140 -20.66 6.21 0.98
N PRO A 141 -21.50 7.15 0.45
CA PRO A 141 -21.32 7.60 -0.94
C PRO A 141 -19.90 8.16 -1.10
N HIS A 142 -19.19 7.66 -2.11
CA HIS A 142 -17.82 8.06 -2.46
C HIS A 142 -17.72 9.58 -2.59
N ASN A 143 -17.24 10.22 -1.55
CA ASN A 143 -16.82 11.60 -1.59
C ASN A 143 -15.28 11.59 -1.57
N THR A 144 -14.68 11.34 -2.72
CA THR A 144 -13.22 11.27 -2.95
C THR A 144 -12.48 12.54 -2.54
N ASN A 145 -13.21 13.60 -2.19
CA ASN A 145 -12.66 14.90 -1.78
C ASN A 145 -12.62 15.11 -0.25
N LYS A 146 -13.01 14.13 0.58
CA LYS A 146 -12.92 14.32 2.05
C LYS A 146 -11.54 13.97 2.57
N LEU A 147 -10.99 14.87 3.37
CA LEU A 147 -9.75 14.64 4.11
C LEU A 147 -9.96 13.56 5.18
N SER A 148 -8.98 12.67 5.36
CA SER A 148 -8.94 11.73 6.47
C SER A 148 -8.74 12.46 7.81
N LYS A 149 -8.98 11.81 8.94
CA LYS A 149 -8.74 12.40 10.27
C LYS A 149 -7.30 12.89 10.41
N ARG A 150 -6.34 12.09 9.91
CA ARG A 150 -4.91 12.43 9.98
C ARG A 150 -4.54 13.61 9.08
N GLU A 151 -5.14 13.71 7.91
CA GLU A 151 -4.95 14.87 7.02
C GLU A 151 -5.57 16.14 7.62
N ILE A 152 -6.70 16.04 8.31
CA ILE A 152 -7.30 17.18 9.05
C ILE A 152 -6.37 17.63 10.17
N GLU A 153 -5.77 16.71 10.93
CA GLU A 153 -4.78 17.05 11.97
C GLU A 153 -3.56 17.75 11.37
N VAL A 154 -3.03 17.23 10.25
CA VAL A 154 -1.91 17.84 9.53
C VAL A 154 -2.31 19.23 9.01
N LEU A 155 -3.47 19.35 8.38
CA LEU A 155 -3.99 20.61 7.86
C LEU A 155 -4.20 21.65 8.95
N ALA A 156 -4.70 21.27 10.12
CA ALA A 156 -4.84 22.15 11.28
C ALA A 156 -3.48 22.73 11.75
N GLU A 157 -2.45 21.90 11.75
CA GLU A 157 -1.10 22.37 12.10
C GLU A 157 -0.47 23.22 10.98
N MET A 158 -0.83 22.94 9.70
CA MET A 158 -0.44 23.78 8.56
C MET A 158 -1.04 25.18 8.65
N VAL A 159 -2.31 25.29 9.02
CA VAL A 159 -3.01 26.59 9.22
C VAL A 159 -2.35 27.41 10.33
N LYS A 160 -1.83 26.77 11.38
CA LYS A 160 -1.04 27.42 12.44
C LYS A 160 0.35 27.89 11.97
N GLY A 161 0.73 27.68 10.71
CA GLY A 161 1.99 28.10 10.14
C GLY A 161 3.19 27.21 10.44
N LYS A 162 3.00 26.02 11.02
CA LYS A 162 4.09 25.10 11.36
C LYS A 162 4.74 24.49 10.12
N THR A 163 6.05 24.33 10.10
CA THR A 163 6.80 23.58 9.08
C THR A 163 6.54 22.08 9.16
N ASN A 164 6.83 21.32 8.11
CA ASN A 164 6.67 19.87 8.12
C ASN A 164 7.44 19.18 9.26
N LYS A 165 8.61 19.70 9.62
CA LYS A 165 9.41 19.20 10.74
C LYS A 165 8.73 19.44 12.10
N GLU A 166 8.12 20.60 12.28
CA GLU A 166 7.38 20.93 13.53
C GLU A 166 6.09 20.11 13.61
N ILE A 167 5.39 19.92 12.50
CA ILE A 167 4.19 19.05 12.44
C ILE A 167 4.58 17.61 12.76
N ALA A 168 5.67 17.11 12.18
CA ALA A 168 6.20 15.77 12.45
C ALA A 168 6.46 15.55 13.94
N ASN A 169 7.11 16.51 14.59
CA ASN A 169 7.35 16.49 16.03
C ASN A 169 6.04 16.53 16.85
N THR A 170 5.08 17.38 16.45
CA THR A 170 3.79 17.51 17.14
C THR A 170 2.96 16.23 17.05
N LEU A 171 3.00 15.58 15.90
CA LEU A 171 2.17 14.40 15.61
C LEU A 171 2.91 13.06 15.80
N PHE A 172 4.16 13.10 16.29
CA PHE A 172 5.00 11.93 16.59
C PHE A 172 5.22 11.01 15.39
N VAL A 173 5.48 11.59 14.21
CA VAL A 173 5.78 10.86 12.97
C VAL A 173 7.03 11.40 12.28
N SER A 174 7.48 10.77 11.19
CA SER A 174 8.60 11.26 10.40
C SER A 174 8.22 12.49 9.55
N GLU A 175 9.18 13.36 9.23
CA GLU A 175 8.97 14.47 8.29
C GLU A 175 8.57 13.96 6.90
N LYS A 176 9.08 12.79 6.49
CA LYS A 176 8.71 12.12 5.23
C LYS A 176 7.21 11.80 5.22
N THR A 177 6.69 11.25 6.31
CA THR A 177 5.25 10.95 6.47
C THR A 177 4.39 12.21 6.34
N ILE A 178 4.82 13.34 6.96
CA ILE A 178 4.10 14.61 6.82
C ILE A 178 4.13 15.11 5.37
N LYS A 179 5.25 14.99 4.65
CA LYS A 179 5.33 15.38 3.23
C LYS A 179 4.31 14.61 2.39
N THR A 180 4.13 13.33 2.65
CA THR A 180 3.13 12.50 1.97
C THR A 180 1.71 13.00 2.27
N HIS A 181 1.36 13.22 3.54
CA HIS A 181 0.03 13.76 3.90
C HIS A 181 -0.22 15.13 3.25
N VAL A 182 0.77 16.03 3.23
CA VAL A 182 0.64 17.35 2.58
C VAL A 182 0.36 17.21 1.09
N SER A 183 1.03 16.30 0.40
CA SER A 183 0.77 16.02 -1.02
C SER A 183 -0.66 15.52 -1.25
N HIS A 184 -1.14 14.61 -0.42
CA HIS A 184 -2.52 14.09 -0.49
C HIS A 184 -3.56 15.20 -0.20
N ILE A 185 -3.30 16.05 0.80
CA ILE A 185 -4.16 17.20 1.11
C ILE A 185 -4.28 18.11 -0.11
N PHE A 186 -3.16 18.46 -0.77
CA PHE A 186 -3.20 19.30 -1.97
C PHE A 186 -4.02 18.68 -3.09
N ASN A 187 -3.84 17.38 -3.34
CA ASN A 187 -4.60 16.65 -4.35
C ASN A 187 -6.11 16.62 -4.01
N LYS A 188 -6.47 16.29 -2.76
CA LYS A 188 -7.87 16.19 -2.32
C LYS A 188 -8.61 17.53 -2.31
N LEU A 189 -7.92 18.61 -1.96
CA LEU A 189 -8.47 19.97 -1.97
C LEU A 189 -8.37 20.65 -3.34
N ASN A 190 -7.69 20.01 -4.30
CA ASN A 190 -7.41 20.56 -5.64
C ASN A 190 -6.69 21.91 -5.56
N VAL A 191 -5.65 22.00 -4.73
CA VAL A 191 -4.82 23.20 -4.54
C VAL A 191 -3.37 22.88 -4.89
N THR A 192 -2.59 23.92 -5.24
CA THR A 192 -1.22 23.76 -5.74
C THR A 192 -0.16 24.05 -4.70
N ASP A 193 -0.51 24.74 -3.62
CA ASP A 193 0.44 25.15 -2.60
C ASP A 193 -0.16 25.20 -1.19
N ARG A 194 0.74 25.35 -0.21
CA ARG A 194 0.41 25.38 1.22
C ARG A 194 -0.50 26.53 1.60
N THR A 195 -0.30 27.68 0.98
CA THR A 195 -1.06 28.89 1.30
C THR A 195 -2.51 28.73 0.84
N GLN A 196 -2.71 28.19 -0.38
CA GLN A 196 -4.03 27.86 -0.89
C GLN A 196 -4.74 26.82 -0.01
N ALA A 197 -4.01 25.77 0.44
CA ALA A 197 -4.58 24.77 1.32
C ALA A 197 -5.05 25.37 2.66
N ALA A 198 -4.26 26.29 3.25
CA ALA A 198 -4.60 26.96 4.50
C ALA A 198 -5.82 27.89 4.34
N ILE A 199 -5.86 28.66 3.26
CA ILE A 199 -7.01 29.55 2.95
C ILE A 199 -8.28 28.70 2.76
N TYR A 200 -8.19 27.66 1.94
CA TYR A 200 -9.32 26.74 1.70
C TYR A 200 -9.87 26.13 2.99
N ALA A 201 -8.95 25.71 3.89
CA ALA A 201 -9.32 25.12 5.17
C ALA A 201 -10.11 26.09 6.07
N ILE A 202 -9.68 27.36 6.11
CA ILE A 202 -10.34 28.42 6.90
C ILE A 202 -11.69 28.77 6.31
N GLU A 203 -11.77 29.02 5.00
CA GLU A 203 -13.01 29.40 4.30
C GLU A 203 -14.10 28.32 4.39
N ASN A 204 -13.69 27.04 4.34
CA ASN A 204 -14.60 25.90 4.42
C ASN A 204 -14.80 25.32 5.83
N ARG A 205 -14.23 25.97 6.86
CA ARG A 205 -14.32 25.56 8.28
C ARG A 205 -13.93 24.09 8.50
N LEU A 206 -12.83 23.66 7.87
CA LEU A 206 -12.33 22.28 7.99
C LEU A 206 -11.51 22.10 9.27
N VAL A 207 -10.99 23.19 9.82
CA VAL A 207 -10.13 23.25 10.99
C VAL A 207 -10.39 24.49 11.82
#